data_4a0778c125029f1c5a8a9c7b374fa125
#
_entry.id   4a0778c125029f1c5a8a9c7b374fa125
#
_cell.length_a   1.000
_cell.length_b   1.000
_cell.length_c   1.000
_cell.angle_alpha   90.00
_cell.angle_beta   90.00
_cell.angle_gamma   90.00
#
_symmetry.space_group_name_H-M   'P 1'
#
loop_
_entity.id
_entity.type
_entity.pdbx_description
1 polymer ?
#
loop_
_entity_poly.entity_id
_entity_poly.type
_entity_poly.pdbx_seq_one_letter_code
_entity_poly.pdbx_strand_id
1 'polypeptide(L)'
;MKGGYTGKILRINLSNRSIGTIATEEYEEYGGGHGMGSAIFFDLVGEQLPFEAFDPRNLIIMMAHPFAGTFMPGSGRCEVQGLGPMLYPIEWFAHSNFGGRFTAQMKYAG
;
A
#
# COMPACT_ATOMS: atom_id res chain seq x y z
N MET A 1 -12.13 0.97 -15.09
CA MET A 1 -11.04 0.17 -14.48
C MET A 1 -10.24 -0.47 -15.60
N LYS A 2 -9.07 0.04 -15.90
CA LYS A 2 -8.21 -0.45 -16.97
C LYS A 2 -7.24 -1.50 -16.42
N GLY A 3 -7.23 -2.70 -16.98
CA GLY A 3 -6.31 -3.78 -16.57
C GLY A 3 -6.44 -4.22 -15.11
N GLY A 4 -7.59 -3.99 -14.48
CA GLY A 4 -7.81 -4.31 -13.06
C GLY A 4 -7.40 -3.21 -12.08
N TYR A 5 -6.87 -2.10 -12.54
CA TYR A 5 -6.55 -0.94 -11.70
C TYR A 5 -7.74 0.00 -11.56
N THR A 6 -7.90 0.59 -10.38
CA THR A 6 -8.97 1.58 -10.13
C THR A 6 -8.65 2.97 -10.67
N GLY A 7 -7.39 3.23 -11.00
CA GLY A 7 -6.92 4.50 -11.53
C GLY A 7 -6.37 5.45 -10.46
N LYS A 8 -6.66 5.21 -9.20
CA LYS A 8 -6.19 6.07 -8.10
C LYS A 8 -5.84 5.28 -6.85
N ILE A 9 -4.94 5.84 -6.05
CA ILE A 9 -4.57 5.37 -4.73
C ILE A 9 -4.91 6.49 -3.76
N LEU A 10 -5.68 6.19 -2.72
CA LEU A 10 -6.07 7.17 -1.73
C LEU A 10 -4.89 7.49 -0.81
N ARG A 11 -4.57 8.76 -0.65
CA ARG A 11 -3.54 9.23 0.27
C ARG A 11 -4.18 10.05 1.38
N ILE A 12 -4.09 9.57 2.61
CA ILE A 12 -4.68 10.19 3.78
C ILE A 12 -3.55 10.66 4.70
N ASN A 13 -3.56 11.94 5.05
CA ASN A 13 -2.66 12.48 6.06
C ASN A 13 -3.45 12.69 7.36
N LEU A 14 -3.19 11.85 8.35
CA LEU A 14 -3.89 11.88 9.63
C LEU A 14 -3.48 13.06 10.51
N SER A 15 -2.31 13.63 10.30
CA SER A 15 -1.82 14.76 11.09
C SER A 15 -2.58 16.05 10.80
N ASN A 16 -2.91 16.32 9.54
CA ASN A 16 -3.63 17.52 9.12
C ASN A 16 -5.02 17.22 8.55
N ARG A 17 -5.44 15.95 8.55
CA ARG A 17 -6.73 15.48 8.01
C ARG A 17 -6.94 15.79 6.53
N SER A 18 -5.87 15.91 5.76
CA SER A 18 -5.97 16.08 4.32
C SER A 18 -6.11 14.75 3.59
N ILE A 19 -6.82 14.78 2.47
CA ILE A 19 -7.05 13.62 1.61
C ILE A 19 -6.64 14.01 0.20
N GLY A 20 -5.81 13.18 -0.42
CA GLY A 20 -5.38 13.33 -1.81
C GLY A 20 -5.37 12.00 -2.52
N THR A 21 -4.95 12.00 -3.76
CA THR A 21 -4.83 10.79 -4.56
C THR A 21 -3.48 10.75 -5.29
N ILE A 22 -2.99 9.54 -5.52
CA ILE A 22 -1.86 9.25 -6.40
C ILE A 22 -2.43 8.46 -7.57
N ALA A 23 -2.04 8.79 -8.78
CA ALA A 23 -2.49 8.04 -9.95
C ALA A 23 -1.83 6.65 -9.95
N THR A 24 -2.60 5.58 -10.12
CA THR A 24 -2.02 4.22 -10.19
C THR A 24 -1.10 4.07 -11.38
N GLU A 25 -1.33 4.80 -12.45
CA GLU A 25 -0.53 4.77 -13.67
C GLU A 25 0.96 5.07 -13.41
N GLU A 26 1.27 5.87 -12.39
CA GLU A 26 2.65 6.18 -12.00
C GLU A 26 3.41 4.96 -11.47
N TYR A 27 2.70 3.93 -11.01
CA TYR A 27 3.28 2.76 -10.35
C TYR A 27 2.86 1.42 -10.97
N GLU A 28 2.16 1.42 -12.11
CA GLU A 28 1.68 0.19 -12.75
C GLU A 28 2.80 -0.78 -13.13
N GLU A 29 4.01 -0.27 -13.41
CA GLU A 29 5.17 -1.10 -13.71
C GLU A 29 5.56 -2.05 -12.55
N TYR A 30 5.19 -1.71 -11.32
CA TYR A 30 5.43 -2.53 -10.14
C TYR A 30 4.32 -3.57 -9.88
N GLY A 31 3.35 -3.67 -10.76
CA GLY A 31 2.26 -4.63 -10.70
C GLY A 31 1.13 -4.24 -9.77
N GLY A 32 1.31 -4.41 -8.49
CA GLY A 32 0.31 -4.13 -7.45
C GLY A 32 0.74 -4.77 -6.14
N GLY A 33 -0.11 -4.67 -5.11
CA GLY A 33 0.19 -5.28 -3.82
C GLY A 33 1.55 -4.87 -3.27
N HIS A 34 2.40 -5.85 -2.98
CA HIS A 34 3.71 -5.62 -2.39
C HIS A 34 4.62 -4.74 -3.25
N GLY A 35 4.70 -4.98 -4.55
CA GLY A 35 5.59 -4.23 -5.44
C GLY A 35 5.24 -2.75 -5.52
N MET A 36 3.99 -2.46 -5.80
CA MET A 36 3.50 -1.09 -5.91
C MET A 36 3.58 -0.36 -4.55
N GLY A 37 3.16 -1.01 -3.47
CA GLY A 37 3.23 -0.44 -2.12
C GLY A 37 4.66 -0.14 -1.69
N SER A 38 5.62 -1.01 -2.00
CA SER A 38 7.04 -0.79 -1.71
C SER A 38 7.59 0.41 -2.48
N ALA A 39 7.28 0.51 -3.77
CA ALA A 39 7.72 1.64 -4.60
C ALA A 39 7.21 2.96 -4.04
N ILE A 40 5.92 3.04 -3.71
CA ILE A 40 5.31 4.22 -3.11
C ILE A 40 5.98 4.57 -1.78
N PHE A 41 6.21 3.58 -0.91
CA PHE A 41 6.84 3.81 0.38
C PHE A 41 8.22 4.44 0.23
N PHE A 42 9.08 3.85 -0.59
CA PHE A 42 10.43 4.35 -0.77
C PHE A 42 10.51 5.67 -1.54
N ASP A 43 9.58 5.94 -2.44
CA ASP A 43 9.48 7.25 -3.10
C ASP A 43 9.10 8.36 -2.12
N LEU A 44 8.18 8.07 -1.20
CA LEU A 44 7.67 9.09 -0.29
C LEU A 44 8.58 9.34 0.93
N VAL A 45 9.23 8.29 1.45
CA VAL A 45 9.99 8.40 2.72
C VAL A 45 11.39 7.78 2.67
N GLY A 46 11.79 7.16 1.57
CA GLY A 46 13.04 6.41 1.49
C GLY A 46 14.29 7.22 1.83
N GLU A 47 14.34 8.48 1.40
CA GLU A 47 15.49 9.38 1.69
C GLU A 47 15.56 9.80 3.16
N GLN A 48 14.49 9.66 3.91
CA GLN A 48 14.42 10.04 5.32
C GLN A 48 14.79 8.90 6.27
N LEU A 49 14.92 7.69 5.74
CA LEU A 49 15.28 6.51 6.55
C LEU A 49 16.75 6.58 7.03
N PRO A 50 17.07 5.99 8.22
CA PRO A 50 16.13 5.28 9.11
C PRO A 50 15.39 6.21 10.08
N PHE A 51 14.18 5.80 10.47
CA PHE A 51 13.42 6.38 11.59
C PHE A 51 12.61 5.26 12.25
N GLU A 52 12.07 5.52 13.44
CA GLU A 52 11.31 4.52 14.20
C GLU A 52 9.90 4.32 13.65
N ALA A 53 9.32 3.14 13.88
CA ALA A 53 8.00 2.78 13.37
C ALA A 53 6.88 3.73 13.85
N PHE A 54 7.01 4.30 15.02
CA PHE A 54 6.04 5.27 15.56
C PHE A 54 6.35 6.73 15.23
N ASP A 55 7.35 6.96 14.38
CA ASP A 55 7.64 8.30 13.87
C ASP A 55 6.48 8.80 12.99
N PRO A 56 6.09 10.07 13.10
CA PRO A 56 5.02 10.65 12.27
C PRO A 56 5.24 10.55 10.75
N ARG A 57 6.47 10.35 10.31
CA ARG A 57 6.81 10.16 8.89
C ARG A 57 6.47 8.77 8.37
N ASN A 58 6.26 7.79 9.26
CA ASN A 58 5.95 6.44 8.83
C ASN A 58 4.61 6.39 8.10
N LEU A 59 4.52 5.48 7.16
CA LEU A 59 3.32 5.23 6.36
C LEU A 59 2.78 3.84 6.66
N ILE A 60 1.46 3.71 6.70
CA ILE A 60 0.78 2.41 6.61
C ILE A 60 0.14 2.36 5.24
N ILE A 61 0.59 1.45 4.41
CA ILE A 61 0.10 1.27 3.05
C ILE A 61 -0.74 -0.01 3.00
N MET A 62 -1.98 0.11 2.56
CA MET A 62 -2.87 -1.01 2.29
C MET A 62 -3.07 -1.08 0.78
N MET A 63 -2.59 -2.16 0.15
CA MET A 63 -2.53 -2.23 -1.29
C MET A 63 -3.25 -3.45 -1.84
N ALA A 64 -4.15 -3.19 -2.78
CA ALA A 64 -4.77 -4.20 -3.62
C ALA A 64 -3.85 -4.53 -4.81
N HIS A 65 -4.26 -5.49 -5.61
CA HIS A 65 -3.60 -5.84 -6.86
C HIS A 65 -4.63 -6.03 -7.99
N PRO A 66 -4.20 -6.07 -9.26
CA PRO A 66 -5.13 -6.08 -10.40
C PRO A 66 -6.14 -7.23 -10.39
N PHE A 67 -5.77 -8.40 -9.88
CA PHE A 67 -6.66 -9.57 -9.87
C PHE A 67 -7.67 -9.59 -8.73
N ALA A 68 -7.48 -8.76 -7.68
CA ALA A 68 -8.42 -8.72 -6.57
C ALA A 68 -9.82 -8.30 -7.05
N GLY A 69 -10.84 -9.00 -6.58
CA GLY A 69 -12.21 -8.73 -6.98
C GLY A 69 -12.57 -9.20 -8.40
N THR A 70 -11.71 -10.00 -9.04
CA THR A 70 -11.96 -10.63 -10.33
C THR A 70 -12.30 -12.12 -10.16
N PHE A 71 -12.47 -12.83 -11.26
CA PHE A 71 -12.70 -14.29 -11.24
C PHE A 71 -11.45 -15.11 -10.95
N MET A 72 -10.29 -14.48 -10.78
CA MET A 72 -9.05 -15.19 -10.47
C MET A 72 -9.13 -15.81 -9.06
N PRO A 73 -9.04 -17.14 -8.93
CA PRO A 73 -9.09 -17.76 -7.62
C PRO A 73 -7.85 -17.41 -6.79
N GLY A 74 -8.02 -17.30 -5.46
CA GLY A 74 -6.94 -17.00 -4.54
C GLY A 74 -6.46 -15.55 -4.56
N SER A 75 -7.21 -14.63 -5.15
CA SER A 75 -6.79 -13.22 -5.36
C SER A 75 -7.29 -12.25 -4.29
N GLY A 76 -7.70 -12.73 -3.11
CA GLY A 76 -8.31 -11.89 -2.08
C GLY A 76 -7.34 -11.22 -1.10
N ARG A 77 -6.04 -11.37 -1.28
CA ARG A 77 -5.05 -10.81 -0.33
C ARG A 77 -4.90 -9.31 -0.46
N CYS A 78 -4.93 -8.63 0.70
CA CYS A 78 -4.51 -7.24 0.84
C CYS A 78 -3.11 -7.21 1.43
N GLU A 79 -2.22 -6.44 0.85
CA GLU A 79 -0.89 -6.21 1.39
C GLU A 79 -0.90 -5.03 2.34
N VAL A 80 -0.24 -5.15 3.48
CA VAL A 80 -0.07 -4.07 4.46
C VAL A 80 1.43 -3.84 4.66
N GLN A 81 1.89 -2.62 4.49
CA GLN A 81 3.32 -2.29 4.47
C GLN A 81 3.62 -1.02 5.27
N GLY A 82 4.84 -0.93 5.79
CA GLY A 82 5.35 0.21 6.54
C GLY A 82 6.57 -0.20 7.37
N LEU A 83 7.10 0.73 8.16
CA LEU A 83 8.14 0.34 9.14
C LEU A 83 7.48 -0.42 10.28
N GLY A 84 8.05 -1.57 10.61
CA GLY A 84 7.58 -2.43 11.69
C GLY A 84 8.41 -2.27 12.97
N PRO A 85 7.76 -2.18 14.16
CA PRO A 85 8.47 -1.99 15.42
C PRO A 85 9.11 -3.28 15.95
N MET A 86 8.93 -4.38 15.28
CA MET A 86 9.39 -5.71 15.74
C MET A 86 10.78 -6.11 15.22
N LEU A 87 11.38 -5.29 14.36
CA LEU A 87 12.69 -5.57 13.79
C LEU A 87 13.82 -5.04 14.68
N TYR A 88 14.89 -5.80 14.79
CA TYR A 88 16.05 -5.48 15.63
C TYR A 88 17.34 -5.74 14.84
N PRO A 89 18.40 -4.94 14.99
CA PRO A 89 18.57 -3.79 15.89
C PRO A 89 18.00 -2.48 15.36
N ILE A 90 17.57 -2.43 14.13
CA ILE A 90 16.99 -1.24 13.48
C ILE A 90 15.58 -1.60 13.01
N GLU A 91 14.60 -0.78 13.35
CA GLU A 91 13.26 -0.91 12.81
C GLU A 91 13.30 -0.61 11.30
N TRP A 92 12.73 -1.49 10.50
CA TRP A 92 12.85 -1.44 9.06
C TRP A 92 11.53 -1.77 8.38
N PHE A 93 11.53 -1.63 7.06
CA PHE A 93 10.38 -1.92 6.23
C PHE A 93 9.92 -3.36 6.41
N ALA A 94 8.65 -3.53 6.71
CA ALA A 94 8.01 -4.81 6.92
C ALA A 94 6.71 -4.87 6.16
N HIS A 95 6.26 -6.08 5.86
CA HIS A 95 4.99 -6.30 5.20
C HIS A 95 4.24 -7.47 5.82
N SER A 96 2.95 -7.44 5.67
CA SER A 96 2.04 -8.49 6.07
C SER A 96 0.87 -8.52 5.09
N ASN A 97 0.10 -9.58 5.10
CA ASN A 97 -1.09 -9.63 4.28
C ASN A 97 -2.23 -10.35 4.99
N PHE A 98 -3.44 -10.03 4.59
CA PHE A 98 -4.63 -10.71 5.08
C PHE A 98 -5.57 -11.01 3.91
N GLY A 99 -6.35 -12.08 4.08
CA GLY A 99 -7.28 -12.56 3.05
C GLY A 99 -8.71 -12.09 3.28
N GLY A 100 -9.63 -12.77 2.64
CA GLY A 100 -11.07 -12.49 2.73
C GLY A 100 -11.54 -11.58 1.60
N ARG A 101 -12.58 -10.80 1.86
CA ARG A 101 -13.23 -9.96 0.85
C ARG A 101 -12.83 -8.48 0.92
N PHE A 102 -12.02 -8.11 1.88
CA PHE A 102 -11.67 -6.71 2.12
C PHE A 102 -11.07 -6.04 0.87
N THR A 103 -10.10 -6.69 0.26
CA THR A 103 -9.38 -6.15 -0.91
C THR A 103 -10.32 -5.90 -2.09
N ALA A 104 -11.21 -6.85 -2.35
CA ALA A 104 -12.21 -6.70 -3.41
C ALA A 104 -13.14 -5.51 -3.12
N GLN A 105 -13.62 -5.38 -1.89
CA GLN A 105 -14.50 -4.29 -1.49
C GLN A 105 -13.77 -2.93 -1.56
N MET A 106 -12.52 -2.88 -1.14
CA MET A 106 -11.70 -1.67 -1.25
C MET A 106 -11.57 -1.22 -2.71
N LYS A 107 -11.32 -2.14 -3.63
CA LYS A 107 -11.28 -1.84 -5.06
C LYS A 107 -12.61 -1.38 -5.62
N TYR A 108 -13.71 -2.01 -5.21
CA TYR A 108 -15.05 -1.63 -5.68
C TYR A 108 -15.49 -0.25 -5.16
N ALA A 109 -14.92 0.18 -4.05
CA ALA A 109 -15.16 1.52 -3.53
C ALA A 109 -14.45 2.62 -4.34
N GLY A 110 -13.51 2.28 -5.21
CA GLY A 110 -12.80 3.17 -6.12
C GLY A 110 -11.47 3.62 -5.59
#